data_ecc99da7986029fb5133e2fdb7794d20
#
_entry.id   ecc99da7986029fb5133e2fdb7794d20
#
_cell.length_a   1.000
_cell.length_b   1.000
_cell.length_c   1.000
_cell.angle_alpha   90.00
_cell.angle_beta   90.00
_cell.angle_gamma   90.00
#
_symmetry.space_group_name_H-M   'P 1'
#
loop_
_entity.id
_entity.type
_entity.pdbx_description
1 polymer ?
#
loop_
_entity_poly.entity_id
_entity_poly.type
_entity_poly.pdbx_seq_one_letter_code
_entity_poly.pdbx_strand_id
1 'polypeptide(L)'
;METQPRLLLVHGSVVNADLTWSAQKPLAERFEIVAPNRRGFPPGPDVEHVDFEDEALWLEQFLEPGTHVAGHSYGGVCSLFLAARRPELLRSLTVIEPPAFGVARGIPAADEFMSRIEEHWTNGPRDPAEFLRGFLVLVGSSTPSGDFTPELLQGARTLMVERPPSEAVIPFDELARAPFPKLVVSGGHSAAFDAVCGVLEERLGAERAVLPGAGHSVQRLGEPFNELLASFVERAEEP
;
A
#
# COMPACT_ATOMS: atom_id res chain seq x y z
N MET A 1 5.93 -25.72 -20.15
CA MET A 1 4.87 -25.03 -19.41
C MET A 1 5.38 -23.61 -19.27
N GLU A 2 4.65 -22.63 -19.76
CA GLU A 2 4.97 -21.24 -19.47
C GLU A 2 4.86 -21.05 -17.94
N THR A 3 5.84 -20.41 -17.35
CA THR A 3 5.82 -20.05 -15.93
C THR A 3 4.79 -18.94 -15.74
N GLN A 4 3.93 -19.06 -14.72
CA GLN A 4 2.99 -18.00 -14.39
C GLN A 4 3.76 -16.72 -14.03
N PRO A 5 3.31 -15.51 -14.45
CA PRO A 5 3.91 -14.26 -14.02
C PRO A 5 3.88 -14.14 -12.49
N ARG A 6 4.99 -13.66 -11.92
CA ARG A 6 5.13 -13.50 -10.47
C ARG A 6 4.51 -12.18 -10.01
N LEU A 7 3.62 -12.22 -9.01
CA LEU A 7 2.94 -11.07 -8.45
C LEU A 7 3.23 -10.94 -6.95
N LEU A 8 4.07 -9.95 -6.59
CA LEU A 8 4.38 -9.60 -5.21
C LEU A 8 3.32 -8.63 -4.67
N LEU A 9 2.62 -9.03 -3.62
CA LEU A 9 1.58 -8.26 -2.95
C LEU A 9 2.08 -7.73 -1.60
N VAL A 10 2.21 -6.40 -1.47
CA VAL A 10 2.75 -5.74 -0.27
C VAL A 10 1.61 -5.11 0.52
N HIS A 11 1.32 -5.64 1.71
CA HIS A 11 0.22 -5.16 2.56
C HIS A 11 0.55 -3.83 3.25
N GLY A 12 -0.49 -3.11 3.68
CA GLY A 12 -0.41 -1.86 4.43
C GLY A 12 -0.18 -2.04 5.92
N SER A 13 -0.60 -1.04 6.69
CA SER A 13 -0.58 -1.07 8.16
C SER A 13 -1.75 -1.87 8.73
N VAL A 14 -1.72 -2.15 10.04
CA VAL A 14 -2.78 -2.74 10.87
C VAL A 14 -2.99 -4.25 10.68
N VAL A 15 -3.09 -4.75 9.44
CA VAL A 15 -3.38 -6.16 9.16
C VAL A 15 -2.28 -6.79 8.32
N ASN A 16 -2.09 -8.09 8.50
CA ASN A 16 -1.10 -8.89 7.77
C ASN A 16 -1.51 -9.16 6.31
N ALA A 17 -0.62 -9.84 5.58
CA ALA A 17 -0.84 -10.16 4.17
C ALA A 17 -2.09 -11.03 3.94
N ASP A 18 -2.30 -12.06 4.77
CA ASP A 18 -3.43 -12.98 4.62
C ASP A 18 -4.79 -12.27 4.70
N LEU A 19 -4.93 -11.30 5.60
CA LEU A 19 -6.15 -10.52 5.77
C LEU A 19 -6.28 -9.44 4.70
N THR A 20 -5.17 -8.77 4.35
CA THR A 20 -5.18 -7.70 3.33
C THR A 20 -5.56 -8.27 1.97
N TRP A 21 -4.98 -9.41 1.59
CA TRP A 21 -5.07 -9.98 0.25
C TRP A 21 -6.01 -11.21 0.17
N SER A 22 -6.88 -11.39 1.16
CA SER A 22 -7.82 -12.53 1.20
C SER A 22 -8.73 -12.62 -0.03
N ALA A 23 -9.13 -11.48 -0.60
CA ALA A 23 -9.97 -11.41 -1.80
C ALA A 23 -9.19 -11.64 -3.11
N GLN A 24 -7.85 -11.63 -3.07
CA GLN A 24 -6.97 -11.87 -4.21
C GLN A 24 -6.57 -13.34 -4.38
N LYS A 25 -6.99 -14.24 -3.48
CA LYS A 25 -6.74 -15.69 -3.62
C LYS A 25 -7.09 -16.28 -4.98
N PRO A 26 -8.20 -15.88 -5.64
CA PRO A 26 -8.51 -16.38 -7.00
C PRO A 26 -7.45 -16.05 -8.05
N LEU A 27 -6.66 -15.00 -7.86
CA LEU A 27 -5.58 -14.64 -8.78
C LEU A 27 -4.47 -15.69 -8.85
N ALA A 28 -4.36 -16.61 -7.88
CA ALA A 28 -3.41 -17.72 -7.89
C ALA A 28 -3.64 -18.72 -9.03
N GLU A 29 -4.78 -18.68 -9.70
CA GLU A 29 -5.03 -19.45 -10.93
C GLU A 29 -4.28 -18.87 -12.14
N ARG A 30 -3.92 -17.57 -12.09
CA ARG A 30 -3.29 -16.82 -13.19
C ARG A 30 -1.84 -16.44 -12.91
N PHE A 31 -1.48 -16.22 -11.64
CA PHE A 31 -0.20 -15.67 -11.19
C PHE A 31 0.43 -16.47 -10.07
N GLU A 32 1.76 -16.49 -10.02
CA GLU A 32 2.50 -16.92 -8.83
C GLU A 32 2.40 -15.81 -7.76
N ILE A 33 1.51 -15.98 -6.79
CA ILE A 33 1.29 -14.99 -5.73
C ILE A 33 2.35 -15.12 -4.63
N VAL A 34 3.06 -14.03 -4.38
CA VAL A 34 3.98 -13.87 -3.24
C VAL A 34 3.46 -12.73 -2.37
N ALA A 35 3.02 -13.05 -1.14
CA ALA A 35 2.44 -12.08 -0.22
C ALA A 35 3.10 -12.21 1.17
N PRO A 36 4.31 -11.65 1.36
CA PRO A 36 5.01 -11.75 2.64
C PRO A 36 4.34 -10.88 3.70
N ASN A 37 4.37 -11.33 4.96
CA ASN A 37 4.07 -10.46 6.08
C ASN A 37 5.24 -9.51 6.31
N ARG A 38 4.98 -8.20 6.32
CA ARG A 38 5.97 -7.18 6.67
C ARG A 38 6.44 -7.36 8.11
N ARG A 39 7.62 -6.84 8.43
CA ARG A 39 8.18 -6.90 9.77
C ARG A 39 7.24 -6.24 10.79
N GLY A 40 7.12 -6.83 11.99
CA GLY A 40 6.20 -6.36 13.02
C GLY A 40 4.78 -6.91 12.92
N PHE A 41 4.46 -7.68 11.88
CA PHE A 41 3.13 -8.30 11.73
C PHE A 41 3.14 -9.79 12.03
N PRO A 42 2.02 -10.35 12.60
CA PRO A 42 1.93 -11.77 12.89
C PRO A 42 2.15 -12.63 11.63
N PRO A 43 2.82 -13.79 11.74
CA PRO A 43 3.30 -14.45 12.97
C PRO A 43 4.66 -13.95 13.47
N GLY A 44 5.23 -12.88 12.88
CA GLY A 44 6.47 -12.28 13.34
C GLY A 44 6.35 -11.60 14.71
N PRO A 45 7.48 -11.26 15.35
CA PRO A 45 7.48 -10.53 16.62
C PRO A 45 7.12 -9.06 16.46
N ASP A 46 6.76 -8.41 17.57
CA ASP A 46 6.70 -6.94 17.65
C ASP A 46 8.06 -6.33 17.29
N VAL A 47 8.04 -5.11 16.77
CA VAL A 47 9.23 -4.32 16.42
C VAL A 47 9.17 -2.95 17.09
N GLU A 48 10.32 -2.32 17.29
CA GLU A 48 10.43 -1.00 17.91
C GLU A 48 10.37 0.14 16.89
N HIS A 49 10.59 -0.15 15.61
CA HIS A 49 10.60 0.82 14.53
C HIS A 49 10.30 0.16 13.18
N VAL A 50 9.55 0.86 12.34
CA VAL A 50 9.29 0.48 10.95
C VAL A 50 9.56 1.71 10.07
N ASP A 51 10.41 1.52 9.06
CA ASP A 51 10.76 2.52 8.06
C ASP A 51 10.44 2.00 6.66
N PHE A 52 9.80 2.80 5.82
CA PHE A 52 9.39 2.38 4.47
C PHE A 52 10.59 2.14 3.53
N GLU A 53 11.74 2.79 3.75
CA GLU A 53 12.97 2.55 2.97
C GLU A 53 13.62 1.23 3.39
N ASP A 54 13.66 0.95 4.71
CA ASP A 54 14.14 -0.33 5.25
C ASP A 54 13.23 -1.50 4.85
N GLU A 55 11.91 -1.26 4.83
CA GLU A 55 10.95 -2.25 4.31
C GLU A 55 11.16 -2.50 2.82
N ALA A 56 11.43 -1.47 2.02
CA ALA A 56 11.74 -1.64 0.60
C ALA A 56 13.02 -2.48 0.40
N LEU A 57 14.07 -2.23 1.19
CA LEU A 57 15.28 -3.03 1.16
C LEU A 57 15.01 -4.49 1.54
N TRP A 58 14.21 -4.73 2.57
CA TRP A 58 13.84 -6.07 3.00
C TRP A 58 12.99 -6.80 1.94
N LEU A 59 12.12 -6.09 1.21
CA LEU A 59 11.28 -6.64 0.16
C LEU A 59 12.07 -7.09 -1.08
N GLU A 60 13.30 -6.60 -1.31
CA GLU A 60 14.13 -6.99 -2.46
C GLU A 60 14.34 -8.52 -2.55
N GLN A 61 14.38 -9.23 -1.42
CA GLN A 61 14.57 -10.68 -1.39
C GLN A 61 13.44 -11.48 -2.07
N PHE A 62 12.27 -10.86 -2.28
CA PHE A 62 11.11 -11.50 -2.92
C PHE A 62 11.02 -11.19 -4.41
N LEU A 63 11.91 -10.35 -4.93
CA LEU A 63 11.95 -10.01 -6.35
C LEU A 63 12.72 -11.06 -7.14
N GLU A 64 12.19 -11.33 -8.33
CA GLU A 64 12.85 -12.04 -9.42
C GLU A 64 12.71 -11.19 -10.69
N PRO A 65 13.55 -11.40 -11.73
CA PRO A 65 13.38 -10.70 -13.00
C PRO A 65 11.96 -10.88 -13.57
N GLY A 66 11.28 -9.78 -13.85
CA GLY A 66 9.91 -9.80 -14.38
C GLY A 66 8.82 -9.81 -13.30
N THR A 67 9.14 -9.53 -12.02
CA THR A 67 8.14 -9.46 -10.95
C THR A 67 7.20 -8.26 -11.15
N HIS A 68 5.89 -8.50 -11.08
CA HIS A 68 4.88 -7.46 -10.88
C HIS A 68 4.74 -7.16 -9.40
N VAL A 69 4.64 -5.88 -9.04
CA VAL A 69 4.49 -5.45 -7.63
C VAL A 69 3.17 -4.71 -7.46
N ALA A 70 2.38 -5.09 -6.46
CA ALA A 70 1.19 -4.35 -6.05
C ALA A 70 1.23 -4.06 -4.55
N GLY A 71 1.21 -2.77 -4.18
CA GLY A 71 1.28 -2.33 -2.78
C GLY A 71 0.08 -1.51 -2.35
N HIS A 72 -0.48 -1.86 -1.17
CA HIS A 72 -1.60 -1.14 -0.58
C HIS A 72 -1.15 -0.26 0.58
N SER A 73 -1.66 0.97 0.65
CA SER A 73 -1.44 1.89 1.77
C SER A 73 0.06 2.08 2.06
N TYR A 74 0.53 1.89 3.29
CA TYR A 74 1.95 1.95 3.65
C TYR A 74 2.80 1.01 2.78
N GLY A 75 2.30 -0.18 2.46
CA GLY A 75 2.93 -1.10 1.50
C GLY A 75 3.06 -0.51 0.09
N GLY A 76 2.15 0.39 -0.29
CA GLY A 76 2.26 1.16 -1.54
C GLY A 76 3.45 2.13 -1.51
N VAL A 77 3.71 2.78 -0.36
CA VAL A 77 4.92 3.62 -0.19
C VAL A 77 6.17 2.76 -0.26
N CYS A 78 6.23 1.64 0.48
CA CYS A 78 7.35 0.69 0.39
C CYS A 78 7.59 0.22 -1.06
N SER A 79 6.51 -0.03 -1.81
CA SER A 79 6.60 -0.48 -3.22
C SER A 79 7.14 0.59 -4.16
N LEU A 80 6.87 1.88 -3.92
CA LEU A 80 7.47 2.98 -4.67
C LEU A 80 9.00 3.02 -4.49
N PHE A 81 9.47 2.89 -3.24
CA PHE A 81 10.92 2.83 -2.96
C PHE A 81 11.54 1.55 -3.52
N LEU A 82 10.90 0.39 -3.38
CA LEU A 82 11.37 -0.88 -3.94
C LEU A 82 11.54 -0.78 -5.47
N ALA A 83 10.55 -0.22 -6.15
CA ALA A 83 10.55 -0.08 -7.61
C ALA A 83 11.64 0.88 -8.11
N ALA A 84 11.91 1.95 -7.37
CA ALA A 84 13.02 2.87 -7.70
C ALA A 84 14.40 2.26 -7.46
N ARG A 85 14.54 1.37 -6.47
CA ARG A 85 15.80 0.70 -6.12
C ARG A 85 16.16 -0.43 -7.08
N ARG A 86 15.16 -1.16 -7.59
CA ARG A 86 15.35 -2.37 -8.40
C ARG A 86 14.49 -2.35 -9.68
N PRO A 87 14.55 -1.24 -10.46
CA PRO A 87 13.71 -1.09 -11.64
C PRO A 87 13.93 -2.19 -12.69
N GLU A 88 15.12 -2.78 -12.73
CA GLU A 88 15.49 -3.85 -13.66
C GLU A 88 14.82 -5.20 -13.37
N LEU A 89 14.26 -5.38 -12.15
CA LEU A 89 13.58 -6.60 -11.75
C LEU A 89 12.06 -6.53 -11.91
N LEU A 90 11.51 -5.31 -12.07
CA LEU A 90 10.08 -5.12 -12.15
C LEU A 90 9.56 -5.17 -13.60
N ARG A 91 8.39 -5.80 -13.75
CA ARG A 91 7.61 -5.81 -14.99
C ARG A 91 6.44 -4.82 -14.95
N SER A 92 5.87 -4.56 -13.77
CA SER A 92 4.89 -3.50 -13.53
C SER A 92 4.83 -3.09 -12.06
N LEU A 93 4.27 -1.90 -11.80
CA LEU A 93 4.02 -1.40 -10.45
C LEU A 93 2.56 -0.94 -10.33
N THR A 94 1.84 -1.45 -9.32
CA THR A 94 0.53 -0.96 -8.91
C THR A 94 0.60 -0.41 -7.49
N VAL A 95 0.17 0.82 -7.26
CA VAL A 95 0.03 1.39 -5.91
C VAL A 95 -1.43 1.73 -5.62
N ILE A 96 -1.92 1.29 -4.46
CA ILE A 96 -3.32 1.37 -4.06
C ILE A 96 -3.40 2.25 -2.83
N GLU A 97 -3.97 3.45 -2.97
CA GLU A 97 -4.16 4.40 -1.87
C GLU A 97 -2.88 4.63 -1.01
N PRO A 98 -1.70 4.88 -1.61
CA PRO A 98 -0.49 5.11 -0.84
C PRO A 98 -0.57 6.43 -0.07
N PRO A 99 -0.31 6.46 1.26
CA PRO A 99 -0.43 7.65 2.09
C PRO A 99 0.79 8.58 1.98
N ALA A 100 1.36 8.74 0.79
CA ALA A 100 2.50 9.61 0.53
C ALA A 100 2.11 11.10 0.54
N PHE A 101 1.42 11.58 1.58
CA PHE A 101 0.82 12.91 1.62
C PHE A 101 1.82 14.05 1.44
N GLY A 102 3.10 13.81 1.71
CA GLY A 102 4.16 14.78 1.46
C GLY A 102 4.23 15.28 0.02
N VAL A 103 3.83 14.44 -0.98
CA VAL A 103 3.83 14.83 -2.40
C VAL A 103 2.67 15.77 -2.75
N ALA A 104 1.62 15.82 -1.94
CA ALA A 104 0.41 16.62 -2.15
C ALA A 104 0.35 17.86 -1.22
N ARG A 105 1.48 18.26 -0.61
CA ARG A 105 1.57 19.48 0.22
C ARG A 105 1.13 20.70 -0.58
N GLY A 106 0.33 21.58 0.05
CA GLY A 106 -0.29 22.73 -0.58
C GLY A 106 -1.65 22.44 -1.23
N ILE A 107 -2.07 21.17 -1.28
CA ILE A 107 -3.45 20.82 -1.66
C ILE A 107 -4.30 20.78 -0.38
N PRO A 108 -5.33 21.63 -0.21
CA PRO A 108 -6.03 21.82 1.05
C PRO A 108 -6.53 20.53 1.70
N ALA A 109 -7.09 19.59 0.92
CA ALA A 109 -7.59 18.32 1.42
C ALA A 109 -6.47 17.42 2.00
N ALA A 110 -5.29 17.42 1.38
CA ALA A 110 -4.14 16.67 1.86
C ALA A 110 -3.54 17.32 3.12
N ASP A 111 -3.42 18.64 3.15
CA ASP A 111 -2.89 19.39 4.30
C ASP A 111 -3.80 19.24 5.53
N GLU A 112 -5.12 19.33 5.37
CA GLU A 112 -6.09 19.10 6.43
C GLU A 112 -6.01 17.67 6.97
N PHE A 113 -5.92 16.67 6.08
CA PHE A 113 -5.80 15.28 6.49
C PHE A 113 -4.48 15.02 7.24
N MET A 114 -3.35 15.55 6.75
CA MET A 114 -2.05 15.45 7.44
C MET A 114 -2.13 16.05 8.85
N SER A 115 -2.72 17.23 9.02
CA SER A 115 -2.85 17.86 10.34
C SER A 115 -3.63 16.99 11.32
N ARG A 116 -4.70 16.30 10.86
CA ARG A 116 -5.48 15.36 11.69
C ARG A 116 -4.70 14.12 12.06
N ILE A 117 -3.89 13.58 11.13
CA ILE A 117 -3.01 12.44 11.39
C ILE A 117 -1.92 12.84 12.39
N GLU A 118 -1.25 13.96 12.21
CA GLU A 118 -0.22 14.48 13.12
C GLU A 118 -0.76 14.70 14.53
N GLU A 119 -1.97 15.27 14.65
CA GLU A 119 -2.65 15.44 15.93
C GLU A 119 -2.92 14.09 16.62
N HIS A 120 -3.36 13.08 15.87
CA HIS A 120 -3.61 11.74 16.41
C HIS A 120 -2.32 11.05 16.91
N TRP A 121 -1.21 11.21 16.19
CA TRP A 121 0.09 10.65 16.62
C TRP A 121 0.68 11.38 17.82
N THR A 122 0.51 12.71 17.88
CA THR A 122 1.11 13.55 18.91
C THR A 122 0.32 13.51 20.21
N ASN A 123 -0.98 13.70 20.14
CA ASN A 123 -1.88 13.92 21.28
C ASN A 123 -2.94 12.82 21.46
N GLY A 124 -2.98 11.84 20.56
CA GLY A 124 -3.92 10.73 20.61
C GLY A 124 -3.62 9.71 21.72
N PRO A 125 -4.50 8.70 21.86
CA PRO A 125 -4.36 7.65 22.87
C PRO A 125 -3.02 6.91 22.77
N ARG A 126 -2.49 6.48 23.92
CA ARG A 126 -1.30 5.61 23.98
C ARG A 126 -1.64 4.12 24.07
N ASP A 127 -2.88 3.81 24.43
CA ASP A 127 -3.40 2.44 24.36
C ASP A 127 -3.57 2.02 22.90
N PRO A 128 -3.02 0.87 22.47
CA PRO A 128 -3.05 0.46 21.06
C PRO A 128 -4.47 0.26 20.52
N ALA A 129 -5.42 -0.20 21.33
CA ALA A 129 -6.80 -0.40 20.89
C ALA A 129 -7.51 0.93 20.64
N GLU A 130 -7.36 1.89 21.56
CA GLU A 130 -7.94 3.23 21.42
C GLU A 130 -7.28 4.00 20.27
N PHE A 131 -5.95 3.89 20.14
CA PHE A 131 -5.22 4.48 19.01
C PHE A 131 -5.73 3.94 17.68
N LEU A 132 -5.86 2.62 17.55
CA LEU A 132 -6.36 1.99 16.34
C LEU A 132 -7.79 2.41 16.01
N ARG A 133 -8.69 2.53 17.00
CA ARG A 133 -10.05 3.01 16.75
C ARG A 133 -10.07 4.41 16.12
N GLY A 134 -9.28 5.33 16.68
CA GLY A 134 -9.15 6.69 16.15
C GLY A 134 -8.55 6.69 14.73
N PHE A 135 -7.51 5.92 14.50
CA PHE A 135 -6.89 5.79 13.17
C PHE A 135 -7.86 5.27 12.11
N LEU A 136 -8.62 4.20 12.40
CA LEU A 136 -9.59 3.64 11.46
C LEU A 136 -10.65 4.67 11.04
N VAL A 137 -11.11 5.50 11.97
CA VAL A 137 -12.04 6.61 11.67
C VAL A 137 -11.36 7.63 10.74
N LEU A 138 -10.10 7.99 10.99
CA LEU A 138 -9.38 8.98 10.19
C LEU A 138 -9.23 8.52 8.74
N VAL A 139 -8.90 7.25 8.52
CA VAL A 139 -8.71 6.71 7.15
C VAL A 139 -10.02 6.25 6.49
N GLY A 140 -11.17 6.50 7.10
CA GLY A 140 -12.48 6.13 6.54
C GLY A 140 -12.74 4.63 6.49
N SER A 141 -12.08 3.86 7.38
CA SER A 141 -12.29 2.42 7.52
C SER A 141 -13.34 2.11 8.58
N SER A 142 -14.05 0.99 8.42
CA SER A 142 -15.00 0.52 9.44
C SER A 142 -14.28 0.11 10.72
N THR A 143 -14.80 0.54 11.86
CA THR A 143 -14.28 0.14 13.17
C THR A 143 -15.05 -1.09 13.65
N PRO A 144 -14.37 -2.22 13.94
CA PRO A 144 -15.03 -3.38 14.51
C PRO A 144 -15.74 -3.06 15.84
N SER A 145 -16.92 -3.63 16.04
CA SER A 145 -17.62 -3.59 17.32
C SER A 145 -16.99 -4.61 18.28
N GLY A 146 -16.64 -4.20 19.51
CA GLY A 146 -16.04 -5.08 20.50
C GLY A 146 -14.52 -4.95 20.60
N ASP A 147 -13.89 -5.94 21.25
CA ASP A 147 -12.46 -5.96 21.47
C ASP A 147 -11.70 -6.38 20.19
N PHE A 148 -10.52 -5.84 20.00
CA PHE A 148 -9.63 -6.26 18.93
C PHE A 148 -8.94 -7.58 19.27
N THR A 149 -8.69 -8.40 18.25
CA THR A 149 -7.91 -9.63 18.43
C THR A 149 -6.45 -9.32 18.77
N PRO A 150 -5.70 -10.28 19.35
CA PRO A 150 -4.27 -10.09 19.62
C PRO A 150 -3.47 -9.66 18.37
N GLU A 151 -3.83 -10.19 17.20
CA GLU A 151 -3.18 -9.88 15.91
C GLU A 151 -3.44 -8.43 15.49
N LEU A 152 -4.68 -7.94 15.66
CA LEU A 152 -5.00 -6.54 15.38
C LEU A 152 -4.31 -5.59 16.38
N LEU A 153 -4.19 -6.00 17.64
CA LEU A 153 -3.45 -5.22 18.64
C LEU A 153 -1.95 -5.18 18.32
N GLN A 154 -1.38 -6.27 17.82
CA GLN A 154 0.00 -6.26 17.32
C GLN A 154 0.14 -5.30 16.14
N GLY A 155 -0.75 -5.38 15.15
CA GLY A 155 -0.76 -4.44 14.04
C GLY A 155 -0.93 -2.97 14.45
N ALA A 156 -1.71 -2.71 15.51
CA ALA A 156 -1.83 -1.37 16.11
C ALA A 156 -0.50 -0.89 16.72
N ARG A 157 0.21 -1.76 17.46
CA ARG A 157 1.54 -1.44 18.00
C ARG A 157 2.54 -1.16 16.88
N THR A 158 2.52 -1.95 15.81
CA THR A 158 3.37 -1.73 14.63
C THR A 158 3.05 -0.39 13.98
N LEU A 159 1.76 -0.07 13.78
CA LEU A 159 1.34 1.22 13.24
C LEU A 159 1.87 2.41 14.05
N MET A 160 1.88 2.31 15.39
CA MET A 160 2.34 3.37 16.29
C MET A 160 3.85 3.66 16.17
N VAL A 161 4.64 2.73 15.63
CA VAL A 161 6.09 2.83 15.44
C VAL A 161 6.50 2.94 13.97
N GLU A 162 5.54 2.99 13.05
CA GLU A 162 5.80 3.27 11.64
C GLU A 162 6.26 4.73 11.48
N ARG A 163 7.35 4.94 10.73
CA ARG A 163 7.76 6.27 10.29
C ARG A 163 6.61 6.90 9.49
N PRO A 164 6.23 8.15 9.78
CA PRO A 164 5.12 8.80 9.09
C PRO A 164 5.30 8.78 7.56
N PRO A 165 4.36 8.21 6.80
CA PRO A 165 4.51 8.11 5.34
C PRO A 165 4.43 9.47 4.63
N SER A 166 3.98 10.53 5.32
CA SER A 166 4.05 11.92 4.85
C SER A 166 5.48 12.46 4.76
N GLU A 167 6.45 11.79 5.41
CA GLU A 167 7.89 12.11 5.31
C GLU A 167 8.57 11.46 4.10
N ALA A 168 7.87 10.59 3.38
CA ALA A 168 8.42 9.89 2.23
C ALA A 168 8.76 10.89 1.10
N VAL A 169 10.03 10.98 0.76
CA VAL A 169 10.52 11.70 -0.42
C VAL A 169 10.52 10.72 -1.58
N ILE A 170 9.42 10.69 -2.33
CA ILE A 170 9.24 9.74 -3.42
C ILE A 170 10.28 10.00 -4.52
N PRO A 171 11.04 8.96 -4.95
CA PRO A 171 12.07 9.06 -5.97
C PRO A 171 11.45 9.15 -7.38
N PHE A 172 10.81 10.27 -7.68
CA PHE A 172 10.06 10.47 -8.92
C PHE A 172 10.90 10.35 -10.19
N ASP A 173 12.14 10.86 -10.16
CA ASP A 173 13.01 10.86 -11.34
C ASP A 173 13.41 9.44 -11.76
N GLU A 174 13.66 8.56 -10.79
CA GLU A 174 13.98 7.15 -10.99
C GLU A 174 12.75 6.41 -11.50
N LEU A 175 11.61 6.62 -10.84
CA LEU A 175 10.36 5.96 -11.18
C LEU A 175 9.82 6.39 -12.55
N ALA A 176 9.90 7.68 -12.90
CA ALA A 176 9.43 8.18 -14.20
C ALA A 176 10.27 7.60 -15.36
N ARG A 177 11.58 7.40 -15.14
CA ARG A 177 12.49 6.81 -16.14
C ARG A 177 12.40 5.29 -16.24
N ALA A 178 11.83 4.63 -15.22
CA ALA A 178 11.70 3.18 -15.20
C ALA A 178 10.79 2.69 -16.35
N PRO A 179 11.21 1.64 -17.10
CA PRO A 179 10.56 1.25 -18.37
C PRO A 179 9.22 0.50 -18.19
N PHE A 180 8.89 0.09 -16.98
CA PHE A 180 7.68 -0.67 -16.71
C PHE A 180 6.44 0.23 -16.56
N PRO A 181 5.25 -0.27 -16.94
CA PRO A 181 3.99 0.44 -16.73
C PRO A 181 3.65 0.56 -15.25
N LYS A 182 2.94 1.63 -14.91
CA LYS A 182 2.55 1.96 -13.54
C LYS A 182 1.05 2.22 -13.47
N LEU A 183 0.41 1.73 -12.40
CA LEU A 183 -1.01 1.93 -12.13
C LEU A 183 -1.19 2.52 -10.73
N VAL A 184 -1.96 3.59 -10.63
CA VAL A 184 -2.36 4.21 -9.37
C VAL A 184 -3.85 4.02 -9.17
N VAL A 185 -4.24 3.40 -8.05
CA VAL A 185 -5.63 3.06 -7.75
C VAL A 185 -6.10 3.79 -6.50
N SER A 186 -7.31 4.38 -6.53
CA SER A 186 -7.99 4.89 -5.34
C SER A 186 -9.44 4.43 -5.26
N GLY A 187 -10.00 4.54 -4.05
CA GLY A 187 -11.40 4.24 -3.76
C GLY A 187 -12.36 5.41 -4.03
N GLY A 188 -11.86 6.59 -4.36
CA GLY A 188 -12.68 7.80 -4.55
C GLY A 188 -13.47 8.20 -3.29
N HIS A 189 -13.01 7.77 -2.11
CA HIS A 189 -13.70 8.00 -0.83
C HIS A 189 -13.15 9.21 -0.07
N SER A 190 -11.96 9.68 -0.43
CA SER A 190 -11.24 10.73 0.29
C SER A 190 -10.50 11.65 -0.68
N ALA A 191 -10.85 12.93 -0.65
CA ALA A 191 -10.19 13.95 -1.45
C ALA A 191 -8.67 14.05 -1.15
N ALA A 192 -8.23 13.69 0.06
CA ALA A 192 -6.82 13.68 0.43
C ALA A 192 -6.06 12.55 -0.29
N PHE A 193 -6.59 11.32 -0.27
CA PHE A 193 -5.99 10.20 -1.00
C PHE A 193 -6.06 10.41 -2.51
N ASP A 194 -7.17 10.95 -3.02
CA ASP A 194 -7.29 11.28 -4.44
C ASP A 194 -6.27 12.34 -4.89
N ALA A 195 -5.97 13.34 -4.04
CA ALA A 195 -4.92 14.32 -4.29
C ALA A 195 -3.53 13.67 -4.42
N VAL A 196 -3.18 12.77 -3.48
CA VAL A 196 -1.91 12.01 -3.56
C VAL A 196 -1.86 11.17 -4.83
N CYS A 197 -2.92 10.43 -5.11
CA CYS A 197 -3.01 9.58 -6.29
C CYS A 197 -2.93 10.39 -7.60
N GLY A 198 -3.52 11.58 -7.66
CA GLY A 198 -3.41 12.49 -8.82
C GLY A 198 -1.99 12.98 -9.05
N VAL A 199 -1.27 13.36 -7.99
CA VAL A 199 0.15 13.75 -8.10
C VAL A 199 1.02 12.58 -8.57
N LEU A 200 0.77 11.36 -8.04
CA LEU A 200 1.50 10.17 -8.47
C LEU A 200 1.21 9.81 -9.93
N GLU A 201 -0.07 9.86 -10.36
CA GLU A 201 -0.47 9.68 -11.76
C GLU A 201 0.33 10.60 -12.68
N GLU A 202 0.31 11.91 -12.41
CA GLU A 202 0.97 12.93 -13.23
C GLU A 202 2.49 12.74 -13.24
N ARG A 203 3.11 12.63 -12.04
CA ARG A 203 4.57 12.61 -11.90
C ARG A 203 5.21 11.30 -12.35
N LEU A 204 4.49 10.18 -12.28
CA LEU A 204 4.98 8.87 -12.70
C LEU A 204 4.61 8.53 -14.15
N GLY A 205 3.73 9.28 -14.78
CA GLY A 205 3.11 8.91 -16.06
C GLY A 205 2.33 7.60 -15.92
N ALA A 206 1.63 7.42 -14.81
CA ALA A 206 0.93 6.19 -14.48
C ALA A 206 -0.51 6.19 -15.04
N GLU A 207 -1.04 4.98 -15.32
CA GLU A 207 -2.48 4.81 -15.48
C GLU A 207 -3.20 5.12 -14.15
N ARG A 208 -4.43 5.65 -14.23
CA ARG A 208 -5.26 5.96 -13.07
C ARG A 208 -6.54 5.14 -13.08
N ALA A 209 -6.86 4.51 -11.96
CA ALA A 209 -8.15 3.87 -11.77
C ALA A 209 -8.80 4.32 -10.45
N VAL A 210 -10.12 4.51 -10.47
CA VAL A 210 -10.94 4.80 -9.29
C VAL A 210 -11.99 3.72 -9.17
N LEU A 211 -11.98 2.99 -8.04
CA LEU A 211 -12.93 1.92 -7.74
C LEU A 211 -13.72 2.28 -6.47
N PRO A 212 -14.88 2.94 -6.61
CA PRO A 212 -15.67 3.35 -5.46
C PRO A 212 -16.32 2.17 -4.74
N GLY A 213 -16.58 2.35 -3.43
CA GLY A 213 -17.37 1.41 -2.63
C GLY A 213 -16.60 0.68 -1.52
N ALA A 214 -15.27 0.55 -1.61
CA ALA A 214 -14.46 -0.13 -0.58
C ALA A 214 -13.72 0.83 0.38
N GLY A 215 -13.86 2.13 0.21
CA GLY A 215 -13.09 3.11 0.96
C GLY A 215 -11.59 2.94 0.72
N HIS A 216 -10.80 3.05 1.79
CA HIS A 216 -9.35 2.92 1.73
C HIS A 216 -8.85 1.52 1.29
N SER A 217 -9.63 0.48 1.55
CA SER A 217 -9.22 -0.92 1.26
C SER A 217 -9.77 -1.40 -0.08
N VAL A 218 -9.40 -0.76 -1.19
CA VAL A 218 -9.92 -0.99 -2.55
C VAL A 218 -9.82 -2.46 -2.98
N GLN A 219 -8.75 -3.15 -2.59
CA GLN A 219 -8.54 -4.56 -2.90
C GLN A 219 -9.62 -5.48 -2.31
N ARG A 220 -10.34 -5.03 -1.27
CA ARG A 220 -11.44 -5.80 -0.66
C ARG A 220 -12.71 -5.85 -1.50
N LEU A 221 -12.79 -5.10 -2.60
CA LEU A 221 -13.88 -5.24 -3.57
C LEU A 221 -13.90 -6.64 -4.23
N GLY A 222 -12.80 -7.39 -4.14
CA GLY A 222 -12.70 -8.72 -4.76
C GLY A 222 -12.66 -8.62 -6.27
N GLU A 223 -13.64 -9.23 -6.96
CA GLU A 223 -13.62 -9.39 -8.41
C GLU A 223 -13.37 -8.10 -9.21
N PRO A 224 -14.01 -6.94 -8.95
CA PRO A 224 -13.73 -5.72 -9.72
C PRO A 224 -12.28 -5.25 -9.62
N PHE A 225 -11.66 -5.38 -8.44
CA PHE A 225 -10.25 -5.06 -8.28
C PHE A 225 -9.34 -6.14 -8.88
N ASN A 226 -9.69 -7.41 -8.73
CA ASN A 226 -8.94 -8.52 -9.27
C ASN A 226 -8.85 -8.44 -10.81
N GLU A 227 -9.94 -8.16 -11.50
CA GLU A 227 -9.96 -8.00 -12.95
C GLU A 227 -9.16 -6.76 -13.40
N LEU A 228 -9.24 -5.64 -12.68
CA LEU A 228 -8.41 -4.47 -12.97
C LEU A 228 -6.92 -4.82 -12.87
N LEU A 229 -6.50 -5.43 -11.73
CA LEU A 229 -5.10 -5.78 -11.49
C LEU A 229 -4.60 -6.82 -12.50
N ALA A 230 -5.38 -7.88 -12.72
CA ALA A 230 -5.02 -8.94 -13.65
C ALA A 230 -4.88 -8.43 -15.08
N SER A 231 -5.84 -7.64 -15.56
CA SER A 231 -5.77 -7.04 -16.90
C SER A 231 -4.56 -6.11 -17.07
N PHE A 232 -4.20 -5.36 -16.01
CA PHE A 232 -3.03 -4.50 -16.04
C PHE A 232 -1.72 -5.32 -16.10
N VAL A 233 -1.61 -6.36 -15.28
CA VAL A 233 -0.46 -7.28 -15.27
C VAL A 233 -0.30 -7.98 -16.62
N GLU A 234 -1.38 -8.50 -17.20
CA GLU A 234 -1.35 -9.21 -18.49
C GLU A 234 -0.95 -8.28 -19.64
N ARG A 235 -1.46 -7.03 -19.68
CA ARG A 235 -0.99 -6.05 -20.68
C ARG A 235 0.50 -5.72 -20.54
N ALA A 236 1.04 -5.76 -19.33
CA ALA A 236 2.47 -5.54 -19.09
C ALA A 236 3.33 -6.72 -19.58
N GLU A 237 2.76 -7.92 -19.76
CA GLU A 237 3.43 -9.10 -20.35
C GLU A 237 3.47 -9.07 -21.88
N GLU A 238 2.62 -8.29 -22.51
CA GLU A 238 2.65 -8.14 -23.97
C GLU A 238 3.98 -7.53 -24.42
N PRO A 239 4.54 -8.01 -25.55
CA PRO A 239 5.86 -7.59 -26.05
C PRO A 239 5.86 -6.17 -26.59
#